data_7abbef01930768d6a6eb7809e5df4d67
#
_entry.id   7abbef01930768d6a6eb7809e5df4d67
#
_cell.length_a   1.000
_cell.length_b   1.000
_cell.length_c   1.000
_cell.angle_alpha   90.00
_cell.angle_beta   90.00
_cell.angle_gamma   90.00
#
_symmetry.space_group_name_H-M   'P 1'
#
loop_
_entity.id
_entity.type
_entity.pdbx_description
1 polymer ?
#
loop_
_entity_poly.entity_id
_entity_poly.type
_entity_poly.pdbx_seq_one_letter_code
_entity_poly.pdbx_strand_id
1 'polypeptide(L)'
;MNQPYGGYQVNPYNRAVPQYYYPYYPINRYQQAYYINPYSPENQIRQTEEFQNVWKEVRKNLKPHYDELAEYNVNRRISQYIAMQVVMFTLMTQNQFSGSLDQKVNQTYHAFRNQANWVFVVLSPYRIPDRVLERILKAIIRLTYENIGYSSEKNWSDWEDLEGYLTSGPSAMATRRDQLDVYVRGRNRVLYHRMWNGSRWTDWESLGGSLTSSPAAVSWGTGRVDVFARGDKNQLIHKYWDGSSWSDWEDLGGVLSSSPAVASWGENRLDVFGRGTDRHLYHKYWDGEGWSDWEDLGGILTSAPGAVSWGPNRIDVFVRGENRALYHKYWDGSNWSNWEDLGGQLTSSPAASSRESNHLDVFVKGADNHLYLKNWDGSSWSDWEDLGGTLTSEPSSASWSRNRVDVFARGENNQLIHKWKS
;
A
#
# COMPACT_ATOMS: atom_id res chain seq x y z
N MET A 1 70.23 11.38 23.94
CA MET A 1 69.94 10.39 25.00
C MET A 1 68.46 10.38 25.26
N ASN A 2 67.89 9.20 25.09
CA ASN A 2 66.61 8.74 25.59
C ASN A 2 65.28 9.48 25.21
N GLN A 3 64.56 8.86 24.33
CA GLN A 3 63.08 8.92 24.22
C GLN A 3 62.44 8.14 25.38
N PRO A 4 61.19 8.46 25.74
CA PRO A 4 60.27 7.42 26.21
C PRO A 4 59.01 7.25 25.34
N TYR A 5 58.63 5.99 25.25
CA TYR A 5 57.48 5.40 24.63
C TYR A 5 56.13 5.99 25.09
N GLY A 6 55.25 6.31 24.13
CA GLY A 6 53.84 6.56 24.36
C GLY A 6 53.02 5.31 24.03
N GLY A 7 52.32 4.78 25.04
CA GLY A 7 51.49 3.60 24.92
C GLY A 7 50.17 3.87 24.13
N TYR A 8 49.87 3.02 23.20
CA TYR A 8 48.55 2.96 22.54
C TYR A 8 47.59 2.15 23.40
N GLN A 9 46.51 2.79 23.83
CA GLN A 9 45.32 2.05 24.35
C GLN A 9 44.60 1.40 23.21
N VAL A 10 44.46 0.08 23.28
CA VAL A 10 43.71 -0.75 22.32
C VAL A 10 42.24 -0.76 22.73
N ASN A 11 41.37 -0.29 21.86
CA ASN A 11 39.90 -0.35 22.02
C ASN A 11 39.39 -1.78 21.68
N PRO A 12 38.71 -2.50 22.59
CA PRO A 12 38.42 -3.94 22.42
C PRO A 12 37.23 -4.27 21.50
N TYR A 13 36.65 -3.30 20.76
CA TYR A 13 35.46 -3.54 19.93
C TYR A 13 35.70 -3.53 18.43
N ASN A 14 36.93 -3.57 17.93
CA ASN A 14 37.18 -3.70 16.49
C ASN A 14 37.47 -5.17 16.15
N ARG A 15 36.38 -5.96 15.91
CA ARG A 15 36.51 -7.24 15.21
C ARG A 15 36.75 -6.95 13.75
N ALA A 16 37.98 -7.10 13.30
CA ALA A 16 38.34 -7.11 11.90
C ALA A 16 37.60 -8.26 11.16
N VAL A 17 36.80 -7.91 10.17
CA VAL A 17 36.26 -8.87 9.22
C VAL A 17 37.42 -9.42 8.38
N PRO A 18 37.59 -10.74 8.20
CA PRO A 18 38.69 -11.27 7.39
C PRO A 18 38.53 -10.78 5.95
N GLN A 19 39.50 -10.00 5.46
CA GLN A 19 39.63 -9.74 4.03
C GLN A 19 40.11 -11.04 3.37
N TYR A 20 39.18 -11.73 2.69
CA TYR A 20 39.56 -12.80 1.79
C TYR A 20 40.25 -12.20 0.57
N TYR A 21 41.57 -12.40 0.47
CA TYR A 21 42.37 -12.13 -0.72
C TYR A 21 41.97 -13.16 -1.77
N TYR A 22 41.15 -12.77 -2.75
CA TYR A 22 40.96 -13.55 -3.98
C TYR A 22 42.12 -13.22 -4.94
N PRO A 23 42.78 -14.20 -5.52
CA PRO A 23 43.80 -13.95 -6.53
C PRO A 23 43.17 -13.26 -7.72
N TYR A 24 43.81 -12.20 -8.20
CA TYR A 24 43.39 -11.43 -9.36
C TYR A 24 43.56 -12.29 -10.62
N TYR A 25 42.49 -12.96 -11.05
CA TYR A 25 42.41 -13.53 -12.40
C TYR A 25 41.89 -12.40 -13.33
N PRO A 26 42.52 -12.19 -14.50
CA PRO A 26 42.01 -11.24 -15.47
C PRO A 26 40.60 -11.68 -15.88
N ILE A 27 39.61 -10.98 -15.42
CA ILE A 27 38.21 -11.21 -15.74
C ILE A 27 38.07 -10.91 -17.24
N ASN A 28 37.79 -11.96 -18.02
CA ASN A 28 37.47 -11.82 -19.44
C ASN A 28 36.24 -10.89 -19.56
N ARG A 29 36.21 -9.98 -20.53
CA ARG A 29 35.13 -8.98 -20.75
C ARG A 29 33.72 -9.59 -20.72
N TYR A 30 33.61 -10.88 -20.96
CA TYR A 30 32.37 -11.65 -20.91
C TYR A 30 31.89 -11.99 -19.47
N GLN A 31 32.74 -11.91 -18.46
CA GLN A 31 32.36 -12.15 -17.05
C GLN A 31 31.90 -10.89 -16.32
N GLN A 32 32.18 -9.71 -16.82
CA GLN A 32 31.65 -8.45 -16.26
C GLN A 32 30.14 -8.31 -16.42
N ALA A 33 29.52 -9.02 -17.37
CA ALA A 33 28.06 -9.03 -17.56
C ALA A 33 27.29 -9.73 -16.42
N TYR A 34 27.99 -10.43 -15.52
CA TYR A 34 27.36 -11.17 -14.41
C TYR A 34 27.47 -10.47 -13.03
N TYR A 35 28.16 -9.34 -12.96
CA TYR A 35 28.20 -8.59 -11.70
C TYR A 35 26.97 -7.71 -11.58
N ILE A 36 25.95 -8.27 -10.93
CA ILE A 36 24.69 -7.58 -10.65
C ILE A 36 24.95 -6.59 -9.52
N ASN A 37 24.97 -5.28 -9.83
CA ASN A 37 24.95 -4.25 -8.81
C ASN A 37 23.58 -4.30 -8.07
N PRO A 38 23.52 -4.61 -6.77
CA PRO A 38 22.27 -4.71 -6.03
C PRO A 38 21.49 -3.38 -5.96
N TYR A 39 22.15 -2.27 -6.23
CA TYR A 39 21.56 -0.93 -6.25
C TYR A 39 21.27 -0.40 -7.65
N SER A 40 21.41 -1.22 -8.71
CA SER A 40 20.99 -0.80 -10.04
C SER A 40 19.46 -0.69 -10.13
N PRO A 41 18.91 0.24 -10.95
CA PRO A 41 17.48 0.33 -11.19
C PRO A 41 16.84 -1.00 -11.61
N GLU A 42 17.59 -1.83 -12.37
CA GLU A 42 17.16 -3.15 -12.81
C GLU A 42 16.97 -4.14 -11.65
N ASN A 43 17.80 -4.07 -10.60
CA ASN A 43 17.64 -4.93 -9.43
C ASN A 43 16.51 -4.45 -8.51
N GLN A 44 16.26 -3.15 -8.45
CA GLN A 44 15.10 -2.61 -7.73
C GLN A 44 13.80 -3.08 -8.38
N ILE A 45 13.71 -3.09 -9.72
CA ILE A 45 12.55 -3.59 -10.44
C ILE A 45 12.36 -5.09 -10.25
N ARG A 46 13.43 -5.90 -10.21
CA ARG A 46 13.34 -7.35 -9.92
C ARG A 46 12.70 -7.66 -8.57
N GLN A 47 12.77 -6.72 -7.63
CA GLN A 47 12.16 -6.85 -6.31
C GLN A 47 10.72 -6.32 -6.29
N THR A 48 10.24 -5.67 -7.36
CA THR A 48 8.84 -5.25 -7.44
C THR A 48 7.94 -6.47 -7.61
N GLU A 49 6.79 -6.41 -6.96
CA GLU A 49 5.77 -7.46 -7.07
C GLU A 49 5.22 -7.53 -8.50
N GLU A 50 5.08 -6.41 -9.20
CA GLU A 50 4.69 -6.36 -10.61
C GLU A 50 5.63 -7.23 -11.46
N PHE A 51 6.94 -7.05 -11.32
CA PHE A 51 7.90 -7.89 -12.04
C PHE A 51 7.73 -9.38 -11.67
N GLN A 52 7.61 -9.70 -10.38
CA GLN A 52 7.49 -11.08 -9.91
C GLN A 52 6.22 -11.75 -10.46
N ASN A 53 5.10 -11.02 -10.48
CA ASN A 53 3.83 -11.52 -10.99
C ASN A 53 3.87 -11.72 -12.51
N VAL A 54 4.29 -10.71 -13.26
CA VAL A 54 4.43 -10.81 -14.72
C VAL A 54 5.43 -11.92 -15.08
N TRP A 55 6.58 -11.98 -14.42
CA TRP A 55 7.58 -13.03 -14.64
C TRP A 55 7.04 -14.42 -14.36
N LYS A 56 6.25 -14.59 -13.29
CA LYS A 56 5.62 -15.87 -12.94
C LYS A 56 4.71 -16.37 -14.06
N GLU A 57 3.94 -15.49 -14.70
CA GLU A 57 3.04 -15.86 -15.80
C GLU A 57 3.79 -16.05 -17.13
N VAL A 58 4.65 -15.11 -17.49
CA VAL A 58 5.45 -15.18 -18.73
C VAL A 58 6.27 -16.47 -18.76
N ARG A 59 6.97 -16.82 -17.69
CA ARG A 59 7.85 -18.01 -17.65
C ARG A 59 7.15 -19.35 -17.90
N LYS A 60 5.82 -19.43 -17.64
CA LYS A 60 5.03 -20.66 -17.93
C LYS A 60 5.00 -20.97 -19.41
N ASN A 61 5.07 -19.94 -20.26
CA ASN A 61 4.95 -20.01 -21.70
C ASN A 61 6.29 -19.95 -22.44
N LEU A 62 7.43 -19.88 -21.72
CA LEU A 62 8.75 -19.72 -22.34
C LEU A 62 9.42 -21.04 -22.75
N LYS A 63 8.88 -22.20 -22.37
CA LYS A 63 9.49 -23.50 -22.68
C LYS A 63 9.81 -23.67 -24.17
N PRO A 64 8.88 -23.41 -25.12
CA PRO A 64 9.17 -23.55 -26.56
C PRO A 64 10.34 -22.67 -27.03
N HIS A 65 10.43 -21.44 -26.51
CA HIS A 65 11.51 -20.51 -26.86
C HIS A 65 12.87 -20.92 -26.29
N TYR A 66 12.88 -21.54 -25.11
CA TYR A 66 14.09 -22.11 -24.53
C TYR A 66 14.57 -23.36 -25.29
N ASP A 67 13.63 -24.21 -25.69
CA ASP A 67 13.93 -25.43 -26.48
C ASP A 67 14.51 -25.01 -27.84
N GLU A 68 13.95 -24.02 -28.50
CA GLU A 68 14.46 -23.46 -29.76
C GLU A 68 15.87 -22.85 -29.60
N LEU A 69 16.13 -22.06 -28.54
CA LEU A 69 17.45 -21.51 -28.26
C LEU A 69 18.48 -22.63 -27.95
N ALA A 70 18.05 -23.76 -27.38
CA ALA A 70 18.89 -24.90 -27.12
C ALA A 70 19.39 -25.60 -28.41
N GLU A 71 18.63 -25.51 -29.52
CA GLU A 71 19.06 -26.00 -30.85
C GLU A 71 20.33 -25.27 -31.33
N TYR A 72 20.53 -24.02 -30.85
CA TYR A 72 21.73 -23.24 -31.11
C TYR A 72 22.79 -23.36 -29.99
N ASN A 73 22.68 -24.37 -29.12
CA ASN A 73 23.54 -24.58 -27.95
C ASN A 73 23.52 -23.49 -26.89
N VAL A 74 22.47 -22.63 -26.85
CA VAL A 74 22.28 -21.68 -25.75
C VAL A 74 21.79 -22.45 -24.52
N ASN A 75 22.55 -22.39 -23.45
CA ASN A 75 22.15 -23.10 -22.25
C ASN A 75 20.94 -22.42 -21.59
N ARG A 76 20.12 -23.21 -20.89
CA ARG A 76 18.88 -22.79 -20.31
C ARG A 76 19.01 -21.58 -19.32
N ARG A 77 20.13 -21.49 -18.61
CA ARG A 77 20.37 -20.36 -17.67
C ARG A 77 20.55 -19.04 -18.40
N ILE A 78 21.24 -19.07 -19.54
CA ILE A 78 21.42 -17.89 -20.41
C ILE A 78 20.07 -17.49 -21.00
N SER A 79 19.31 -18.46 -21.53
CA SER A 79 17.97 -18.20 -22.08
C SER A 79 17.03 -17.59 -21.05
N GLN A 80 17.00 -18.11 -19.82
CA GLN A 80 16.21 -17.57 -18.71
C GLN A 80 16.65 -16.17 -18.31
N TYR A 81 17.95 -15.92 -18.24
CA TYR A 81 18.49 -14.62 -17.91
C TYR A 81 18.09 -13.56 -18.95
N ILE A 82 18.24 -13.90 -20.24
CA ILE A 82 17.85 -13.00 -21.34
C ILE A 82 16.34 -12.74 -21.32
N ALA A 83 15.52 -13.77 -21.18
CA ALA A 83 14.07 -13.61 -21.09
C ALA A 83 13.67 -12.68 -19.94
N MET A 84 14.31 -12.82 -18.78
CA MET A 84 14.08 -11.95 -17.62
C MET A 84 14.48 -10.49 -17.92
N GLN A 85 15.57 -10.24 -18.65
CA GLN A 85 15.99 -8.90 -19.06
C GLN A 85 14.99 -8.27 -20.03
N VAL A 86 14.44 -9.06 -20.96
CA VAL A 86 13.40 -8.59 -21.90
C VAL A 86 12.13 -8.21 -21.15
N VAL A 87 11.70 -9.02 -20.19
CA VAL A 87 10.52 -8.72 -19.34
C VAL A 87 10.74 -7.41 -18.55
N MET A 88 11.89 -7.27 -17.90
CA MET A 88 12.22 -6.03 -17.16
C MET A 88 12.20 -4.80 -18.06
N PHE A 89 12.89 -4.88 -19.21
CA PHE A 89 12.95 -3.77 -20.15
C PHE A 89 11.56 -3.36 -20.64
N THR A 90 10.72 -4.35 -20.95
CA THR A 90 9.33 -4.11 -21.37
C THR A 90 8.53 -3.39 -20.29
N LEU A 91 8.65 -3.82 -19.03
CA LEU A 91 7.99 -3.17 -17.89
C LEU A 91 8.50 -1.74 -17.66
N MET A 92 9.79 -1.50 -17.78
CA MET A 92 10.39 -0.15 -17.63
C MET A 92 9.93 0.83 -18.72
N THR A 93 9.63 0.33 -19.91
CA THR A 93 9.36 1.16 -21.09
C THR A 93 7.89 1.12 -21.54
N GLN A 94 7.03 0.35 -20.88
CA GLN A 94 5.64 0.11 -21.28
C GLN A 94 4.82 1.38 -21.52
N ASN A 95 5.06 2.42 -20.71
CA ASN A 95 4.36 3.71 -20.80
C ASN A 95 4.95 4.66 -21.86
N GLN A 96 6.07 4.31 -22.48
CA GLN A 96 6.71 5.11 -23.53
C GLN A 96 6.14 4.83 -24.91
N PHE A 97 5.40 3.74 -25.07
CA PHE A 97 4.89 3.26 -26.36
C PHE A 97 3.37 3.19 -26.36
N SER A 98 2.76 3.63 -27.47
CA SER A 98 1.31 3.67 -27.67
C SER A 98 0.89 2.93 -28.93
N GLY A 99 -0.40 2.66 -29.07
CA GLY A 99 -0.99 1.98 -30.21
C GLY A 99 -1.42 0.54 -29.93
N SER A 100 -1.67 -0.24 -31.00
CA SER A 100 -2.06 -1.65 -30.88
C SER A 100 -0.95 -2.49 -30.24
N LEU A 101 -1.29 -3.68 -29.71
CA LEU A 101 -0.32 -4.60 -29.12
C LEU A 101 0.86 -4.86 -30.08
N ASP A 102 0.59 -5.07 -31.37
CA ASP A 102 1.63 -5.32 -32.36
C ASP A 102 2.55 -4.10 -32.56
N GLN A 103 1.99 -2.90 -32.51
CA GLN A 103 2.76 -1.66 -32.58
C GLN A 103 3.67 -1.50 -31.34
N LYS A 104 3.12 -1.71 -30.16
CA LYS A 104 3.88 -1.66 -28.91
C LYS A 104 5.01 -2.70 -28.91
N VAL A 105 4.73 -3.94 -29.30
CA VAL A 105 5.73 -5.01 -29.38
C VAL A 105 6.88 -4.63 -30.31
N ASN A 106 6.58 -4.08 -31.49
CA ASN A 106 7.60 -3.66 -32.45
C ASN A 106 8.43 -2.49 -31.92
N GLN A 107 7.79 -1.47 -31.35
CA GLN A 107 8.47 -0.30 -30.79
C GLN A 107 9.41 -0.71 -29.64
N THR A 108 8.92 -1.55 -28.72
CA THR A 108 9.71 -2.08 -27.61
C THR A 108 10.89 -2.91 -28.10
N TYR A 109 10.70 -3.79 -29.10
CA TYR A 109 11.79 -4.58 -29.67
C TYR A 109 12.89 -3.69 -30.27
N HIS A 110 12.54 -2.66 -31.02
CA HIS A 110 13.52 -1.72 -31.58
C HIS A 110 14.25 -0.93 -30.49
N ALA A 111 13.55 -0.48 -29.47
CA ALA A 111 14.17 0.16 -28.31
C ALA A 111 15.11 -0.79 -27.56
N PHE A 112 14.69 -2.03 -27.31
CA PHE A 112 15.49 -3.07 -26.67
C PHE A 112 16.77 -3.36 -27.48
N ARG A 113 16.64 -3.52 -28.79
CA ARG A 113 17.79 -3.76 -29.68
C ARG A 113 18.83 -2.63 -29.60
N ASN A 114 18.38 -1.39 -29.49
CA ASN A 114 19.25 -0.22 -29.42
C ASN A 114 19.86 -0.01 -28.04
N GLN A 115 19.11 -0.20 -26.98
CA GLN A 115 19.52 0.12 -25.60
C GLN A 115 20.13 -1.08 -24.87
N ALA A 116 19.68 -2.29 -25.17
CA ALA A 116 20.18 -3.55 -24.58
C ALA A 116 21.10 -4.32 -25.54
N ASN A 117 21.92 -3.63 -26.31
CA ASN A 117 22.83 -4.22 -27.34
C ASN A 117 23.73 -5.35 -26.77
N TRP A 118 24.05 -5.32 -25.49
CA TRP A 118 24.86 -6.33 -24.83
C TRP A 118 24.23 -7.75 -24.93
N VAL A 119 22.89 -7.87 -25.00
CA VAL A 119 22.19 -9.16 -25.19
C VAL A 119 22.60 -9.79 -26.52
N PHE A 120 22.68 -8.99 -27.58
CA PHE A 120 23.08 -9.48 -28.91
C PHE A 120 24.56 -9.83 -28.95
N VAL A 121 25.40 -9.11 -28.20
CA VAL A 121 26.83 -9.45 -28.05
C VAL A 121 26.98 -10.79 -27.30
N VAL A 122 26.22 -11.03 -26.22
CA VAL A 122 26.24 -12.29 -25.46
C VAL A 122 25.77 -13.47 -26.32
N LEU A 123 24.82 -13.25 -27.21
CA LEU A 123 24.26 -14.29 -28.08
C LEU A 123 25.05 -14.50 -29.39
N SER A 124 25.93 -13.57 -29.78
CA SER A 124 26.68 -13.66 -31.05
C SER A 124 27.50 -14.95 -31.25
N PRO A 125 28.13 -15.58 -30.20
CA PRO A 125 28.85 -16.82 -30.36
C PRO A 125 27.98 -18.01 -30.79
N TYR A 126 26.67 -17.94 -30.51
CA TYR A 126 25.73 -19.04 -30.78
C TYR A 126 25.22 -19.02 -32.23
N ARG A 127 25.54 -18.00 -33.02
CA ARG A 127 25.20 -17.89 -34.45
C ARG A 127 23.69 -18.07 -34.72
N ILE A 128 22.84 -17.60 -33.83
CA ILE A 128 21.38 -17.65 -34.00
C ILE A 128 21.00 -16.71 -35.17
N PRO A 129 20.22 -17.19 -36.16
CA PRO A 129 19.76 -16.30 -37.24
C PRO A 129 18.95 -15.12 -36.68
N ASP A 130 19.20 -13.89 -37.19
CA ASP A 130 18.54 -12.67 -36.70
C ASP A 130 17.01 -12.79 -36.67
N ARG A 131 16.42 -13.44 -37.69
CA ARG A 131 14.97 -13.67 -37.75
C ARG A 131 14.44 -14.55 -36.61
N VAL A 132 15.21 -15.54 -36.19
CA VAL A 132 14.86 -16.43 -35.08
C VAL A 132 14.92 -15.65 -33.77
N LEU A 133 16.01 -14.95 -33.55
CA LEU A 133 16.21 -14.14 -32.35
C LEU A 133 15.17 -13.04 -32.22
N GLU A 134 14.88 -12.32 -33.32
CA GLU A 134 13.82 -11.29 -33.34
C GLU A 134 12.47 -11.86 -32.96
N ARG A 135 12.07 -13.00 -33.55
CA ARG A 135 10.81 -13.67 -33.27
C ARG A 135 10.70 -14.08 -31.81
N ILE A 136 11.75 -14.67 -31.23
CA ILE A 136 11.77 -15.08 -29.82
C ILE A 136 11.66 -13.84 -28.90
N LEU A 137 12.45 -12.81 -29.13
CA LEU A 137 12.41 -11.60 -28.30
C LEU A 137 11.06 -10.89 -28.38
N LYS A 138 10.47 -10.78 -29.58
CA LYS A 138 9.13 -10.22 -29.78
C LYS A 138 8.05 -11.08 -29.11
N ALA A 139 8.18 -12.40 -29.10
CA ALA A 139 7.25 -13.27 -28.40
C ALA A 139 7.32 -13.05 -26.88
N ILE A 140 8.52 -12.90 -26.30
CA ILE A 140 8.68 -12.58 -24.87
C ILE A 140 8.09 -11.19 -24.54
N ILE A 141 8.36 -10.19 -25.38
CA ILE A 141 7.78 -8.83 -25.22
C ILE A 141 6.25 -8.90 -25.29
N ARG A 142 5.68 -9.63 -26.25
CA ARG A 142 4.24 -9.83 -26.38
C ARG A 142 3.65 -10.49 -25.14
N LEU A 143 4.20 -11.62 -24.71
CA LEU A 143 3.81 -12.30 -23.49
C LEU A 143 3.89 -11.37 -22.28
N THR A 144 4.88 -10.48 -22.24
CA THR A 144 4.98 -9.48 -21.17
C THR A 144 3.81 -8.50 -21.24
N TYR A 145 3.53 -7.89 -22.39
CA TYR A 145 2.40 -6.96 -22.54
C TYR A 145 1.04 -7.62 -22.27
N GLU A 146 0.85 -8.84 -22.68
CA GLU A 146 -0.36 -9.63 -22.41
C GLU A 146 -0.54 -9.92 -20.92
N ASN A 147 0.53 -9.86 -20.15
CA ASN A 147 0.54 -10.09 -18.70
C ASN A 147 0.81 -8.81 -17.87
N ILE A 148 1.09 -7.66 -18.47
CA ILE A 148 1.17 -6.32 -17.83
C ILE A 148 -0.23 -5.90 -17.40
N GLY A 149 -1.20 -6.37 -17.42
CA GLY A 149 -2.53 -6.09 -16.86
C GLY A 149 -3.01 -7.21 -15.95
N TYR A 150 -2.32 -8.35 -15.99
CA TYR A 150 -2.68 -9.50 -15.16
C TYR A 150 -2.42 -9.27 -13.67
N SER A 151 -1.61 -8.27 -13.32
CA SER A 151 -1.44 -7.80 -11.95
C SER A 151 -2.41 -6.66 -11.59
N SER A 152 -3.00 -5.96 -12.57
CA SER A 152 -3.97 -4.90 -12.34
C SER A 152 -5.43 -5.39 -12.39
N GLU A 153 -5.69 -6.57 -12.98
CA GLU A 153 -6.96 -7.28 -12.90
C GLU A 153 -6.87 -8.49 -11.97
N LYS A 154 -6.09 -8.44 -10.92
CA LYS A 154 -6.41 -9.31 -9.81
C LYS A 154 -7.66 -8.74 -9.20
N ASN A 155 -8.72 -9.37 -9.59
CA ASN A 155 -10.04 -9.14 -9.11
C ASN A 155 -10.02 -9.06 -7.59
N TRP A 156 -10.78 -8.16 -7.06
CA TRP A 156 -11.15 -8.19 -5.68
C TRP A 156 -11.55 -9.61 -5.28
N SER A 157 -11.16 -10.06 -4.08
CA SER A 157 -11.68 -11.32 -3.53
C SER A 157 -13.20 -11.29 -3.49
N ASP A 158 -13.84 -12.43 -3.31
CA ASP A 158 -15.20 -12.47 -2.80
C ASP A 158 -15.25 -11.92 -1.36
N TRP A 159 -16.44 -11.57 -0.87
CA TRP A 159 -16.65 -11.19 0.49
C TRP A 159 -16.48 -12.38 1.43
N GLU A 160 -15.64 -12.25 2.41
CA GLU A 160 -15.41 -13.22 3.48
C GLU A 160 -16.16 -12.81 4.74
N ASP A 161 -16.84 -13.78 5.38
CA ASP A 161 -17.47 -13.57 6.69
C ASP A 161 -16.45 -13.87 7.79
N LEU A 162 -16.12 -12.84 8.58
CA LEU A 162 -15.20 -12.95 9.70
C LEU A 162 -15.92 -13.04 11.06
N GLU A 163 -17.23 -13.32 11.04
CA GLU A 163 -18.04 -13.49 12.22
C GLU A 163 -18.12 -12.24 13.13
N GLY A 164 -18.44 -12.45 14.42
CA GLY A 164 -18.60 -11.36 15.39
C GLY A 164 -19.99 -10.74 15.37
N TYR A 165 -20.19 -9.73 16.21
CA TYR A 165 -21.41 -8.95 16.23
C TYR A 165 -21.09 -7.46 16.44
N LEU A 166 -21.21 -6.69 15.40
CA LEU A 166 -20.89 -5.28 15.33
C LEU A 166 -22.15 -4.41 15.49
N THR A 167 -22.03 -3.32 16.23
CA THR A 167 -23.10 -2.31 16.38
C THR A 167 -22.72 -0.98 15.73
N SER A 168 -21.59 -0.94 15.03
CA SER A 168 -21.09 0.22 14.26
C SER A 168 -20.26 -0.28 13.08
N GLY A 169 -19.73 0.61 12.25
CA GLY A 169 -18.67 0.29 11.31
C GLY A 169 -17.40 -0.15 12.04
N PRO A 170 -16.54 -0.95 11.38
CA PRO A 170 -15.22 -1.31 11.87
C PRO A 170 -14.22 -0.17 11.69
N SER A 171 -13.04 -0.30 12.30
CA SER A 171 -11.83 0.43 11.96
C SER A 171 -10.70 -0.58 11.76
N ALA A 172 -10.06 -0.52 10.61
CA ALA A 172 -8.95 -1.41 10.24
C ALA A 172 -7.69 -0.60 10.01
N MET A 173 -6.56 -1.18 10.38
CA MET A 173 -5.24 -0.64 10.13
C MET A 173 -4.22 -1.75 9.93
N ALA A 174 -3.07 -1.40 9.37
CA ALA A 174 -1.92 -2.27 9.25
C ALA A 174 -0.75 -1.70 10.04
N THR A 175 -0.16 -2.51 10.93
CA THR A 175 1.04 -2.12 11.69
C THR A 175 2.33 -2.49 11.00
N ARG A 176 2.28 -3.54 10.17
CA ARG A 176 3.39 -4.05 9.38
C ARG A 176 2.87 -4.94 8.26
N ARG A 177 3.78 -5.36 7.39
CA ARG A 177 3.47 -6.32 6.33
C ARG A 177 2.87 -7.61 6.91
N ASP A 178 1.83 -8.12 6.26
CA ASP A 178 1.10 -9.34 6.60
C ASP A 178 0.43 -9.31 8.00
N GLN A 179 0.18 -8.11 8.55
CA GLN A 179 -0.59 -7.92 9.77
C GLN A 179 -1.68 -6.87 9.58
N LEU A 180 -2.91 -7.24 9.93
CA LEU A 180 -4.07 -6.34 10.02
C LEU A 180 -4.65 -6.38 11.41
N ASP A 181 -5.07 -5.23 11.89
CA ASP A 181 -5.77 -5.07 13.15
C ASP A 181 -7.15 -4.47 12.86
N VAL A 182 -8.20 -5.08 13.39
CA VAL A 182 -9.58 -4.62 13.21
C VAL A 182 -10.23 -4.40 14.57
N TYR A 183 -10.76 -3.20 14.73
CA TYR A 183 -11.43 -2.73 15.93
C TYR A 183 -12.91 -2.51 15.66
N VAL A 184 -13.78 -2.96 16.57
CA VAL A 184 -15.23 -2.85 16.43
C VAL A 184 -15.90 -2.51 17.75
N ARG A 185 -17.09 -1.92 17.67
CA ARG A 185 -17.96 -1.77 18.82
C ARG A 185 -18.94 -2.95 18.90
N GLY A 186 -18.92 -3.70 19.99
CA GLY A 186 -19.85 -4.79 20.25
C GLY A 186 -21.21 -4.34 20.82
N ARG A 187 -22.11 -5.31 21.13
CA ARG A 187 -23.47 -5.07 21.65
C ARG A 187 -23.51 -4.29 22.97
N ASN A 188 -22.53 -4.52 23.83
CA ASN A 188 -22.38 -3.86 25.14
C ASN A 188 -21.69 -2.51 25.06
N ARG A 189 -21.50 -1.95 23.84
CA ARG A 189 -20.79 -0.69 23.56
C ARG A 189 -19.29 -0.73 23.91
N VAL A 190 -18.74 -1.90 24.16
CA VAL A 190 -17.33 -2.12 24.45
C VAL A 190 -16.54 -2.22 23.15
N LEU A 191 -15.29 -1.77 23.18
CA LEU A 191 -14.31 -1.97 22.11
C LEU A 191 -13.85 -3.41 22.08
N TYR A 192 -13.90 -4.04 20.91
CA TYR A 192 -13.31 -5.34 20.63
C TYR A 192 -12.29 -5.24 19.52
N HIS A 193 -11.30 -6.12 19.59
CA HIS A 193 -10.18 -6.19 18.66
C HIS A 193 -9.97 -7.63 18.19
N ARG A 194 -9.57 -7.79 16.93
CA ARG A 194 -8.97 -9.03 16.42
C ARG A 194 -7.92 -8.71 15.37
N MET A 195 -6.99 -9.61 15.16
CA MET A 195 -5.82 -9.41 14.33
C MET A 195 -5.63 -10.55 13.32
N TRP A 196 -5.25 -10.22 12.10
CA TRP A 196 -4.64 -11.13 11.15
C TRP A 196 -3.13 -11.17 11.41
N ASN A 197 -2.57 -12.34 11.65
CA ASN A 197 -1.16 -12.53 12.02
C ASN A 197 -0.27 -13.03 10.86
N GLY A 198 -0.75 -12.92 9.62
CA GLY A 198 -0.09 -13.45 8.42
C GLY A 198 -0.56 -14.85 8.01
N SER A 199 -1.30 -15.56 8.87
CA SER A 199 -1.79 -16.93 8.59
C SER A 199 -3.24 -17.17 9.00
N ARG A 200 -3.72 -16.53 10.05
CA ARG A 200 -5.09 -16.67 10.56
C ARG A 200 -5.52 -15.45 11.35
N TRP A 201 -6.84 -15.26 11.44
CA TRP A 201 -7.44 -14.31 12.36
C TRP A 201 -7.39 -14.85 13.80
N THR A 202 -7.10 -13.96 14.76
CA THR A 202 -7.21 -14.27 16.21
C THR A 202 -8.67 -14.31 16.63
N ASP A 203 -8.93 -14.80 17.85
CA ASP A 203 -10.23 -14.59 18.49
C ASP A 203 -10.45 -13.11 18.84
N TRP A 204 -11.71 -12.74 19.11
CA TRP A 204 -12.07 -11.41 19.57
C TRP A 204 -11.59 -11.14 21.00
N GLU A 205 -10.83 -10.08 21.18
CA GLU A 205 -10.37 -9.59 22.48
C GLU A 205 -11.18 -8.35 22.90
N SER A 206 -11.59 -8.28 24.16
CA SER A 206 -12.27 -7.11 24.72
C SER A 206 -11.27 -6.10 25.27
N LEU A 207 -11.32 -4.86 24.80
CA LEU A 207 -10.48 -3.76 25.26
C LEU A 207 -11.22 -2.76 26.18
N GLY A 208 -12.45 -3.09 26.58
CA GLY A 208 -13.24 -2.26 27.50
C GLY A 208 -13.79 -0.99 26.89
N GLY A 209 -14.10 -0.02 27.73
CA GLY A 209 -14.64 1.28 27.33
C GLY A 209 -16.18 1.33 27.20
N SER A 210 -16.70 2.52 26.92
CA SER A 210 -18.11 2.76 26.59
C SER A 210 -18.19 3.69 25.39
N LEU A 211 -18.34 3.10 24.20
CA LEU A 211 -18.29 3.78 22.92
C LEU A 211 -19.69 4.12 22.45
N THR A 212 -19.89 5.36 21.99
CA THR A 212 -21.15 5.81 21.33
C THR A 212 -21.03 5.98 19.83
N SER A 213 -19.86 5.66 19.25
CA SER A 213 -19.57 5.70 17.82
C SER A 213 -18.81 4.48 17.35
N SER A 214 -18.52 4.39 16.04
CA SER A 214 -17.47 3.53 15.51
C SER A 214 -16.12 3.95 16.09
N PRO A 215 -15.16 3.04 16.31
CA PRO A 215 -13.79 3.37 16.64
C PRO A 215 -13.04 3.93 15.39
N ALA A 216 -11.92 4.61 15.63
CA ALA A 216 -10.93 4.98 14.65
C ALA A 216 -9.55 4.59 15.18
N ALA A 217 -8.79 3.79 14.44
CA ALA A 217 -7.50 3.27 14.86
C ALA A 217 -6.40 3.63 13.86
N VAL A 218 -5.20 3.88 14.39
CA VAL A 218 -4.01 4.20 13.61
C VAL A 218 -2.76 3.68 14.33
N SER A 219 -1.68 3.52 13.55
CA SER A 219 -0.34 3.29 14.09
C SER A 219 0.62 4.29 13.44
N TRP A 220 1.54 4.86 14.22
CA TRP A 220 2.66 5.65 13.66
C TRP A 220 3.95 4.85 13.51
N GLY A 221 3.94 3.57 13.87
CA GLY A 221 5.11 2.72 13.79
C GLY A 221 4.97 1.41 14.56
N THR A 222 6.00 0.60 14.51
CA THR A 222 6.02 -0.73 15.13
C THR A 222 5.86 -0.64 16.66
N GLY A 223 4.87 -1.35 17.18
CA GLY A 223 4.63 -1.44 18.63
C GLY A 223 3.74 -0.33 19.18
N ARG A 224 3.21 0.56 18.36
CA ARG A 224 2.25 1.58 18.79
C ARG A 224 0.94 1.44 18.04
N VAL A 225 -0.16 1.50 18.78
CA VAL A 225 -1.52 1.61 18.24
C VAL A 225 -2.28 2.63 19.07
N ASP A 226 -3.03 3.48 18.39
CA ASP A 226 -3.88 4.49 18.99
C ASP A 226 -5.32 4.28 18.51
N VAL A 227 -6.28 4.19 19.43
CA VAL A 227 -7.70 3.99 19.16
C VAL A 227 -8.52 5.10 19.77
N PHE A 228 -9.32 5.72 18.94
CA PHE A 228 -10.19 6.82 19.28
C PHE A 228 -11.66 6.44 19.11
N ALA A 229 -12.54 7.02 19.92
CA ALA A 229 -13.97 6.90 19.75
C ALA A 229 -14.68 8.10 20.38
N ARG A 230 -15.99 8.18 20.18
CA ARG A 230 -16.82 9.09 20.95
C ARG A 230 -17.31 8.37 22.22
N GLY A 231 -17.15 9.02 23.36
CA GLY A 231 -17.60 8.57 24.67
C GLY A 231 -19.05 8.95 25.00
N ASP A 232 -19.48 8.66 26.20
CA ASP A 232 -20.87 8.85 26.67
C ASP A 232 -21.32 10.32 26.75
N LYS A 233 -20.38 11.24 26.90
CA LYS A 233 -20.64 12.69 26.91
C LYS A 233 -20.43 13.33 25.53
N ASN A 234 -20.33 12.53 24.48
CA ASN A 234 -19.95 12.93 23.12
C ASN A 234 -18.54 13.49 22.98
N GLN A 235 -17.69 13.37 24.00
CA GLN A 235 -16.29 13.76 23.96
C GLN A 235 -15.48 12.75 23.13
N LEU A 236 -14.32 13.19 22.65
CA LEU A 236 -13.29 12.29 22.11
C LEU A 236 -12.66 11.52 23.26
N ILE A 237 -12.65 10.20 23.18
CA ILE A 237 -11.91 9.33 24.09
C ILE A 237 -10.83 8.57 23.33
N HIS A 238 -9.70 8.32 24.01
CA HIS A 238 -8.50 7.73 23.45
C HIS A 238 -7.96 6.61 24.31
N LYS A 239 -7.43 5.56 23.68
CA LYS A 239 -6.74 4.44 24.31
C LYS A 239 -5.61 4.02 23.39
N TYR A 240 -4.45 3.66 23.96
CA TYR A 240 -3.30 3.27 23.16
C TYR A 240 -2.60 2.02 23.68
N TRP A 241 -1.95 1.31 22.77
CA TRP A 241 -0.96 0.26 23.00
C TRP A 241 0.44 0.86 22.92
N ASP A 242 1.28 0.63 23.92
CA ASP A 242 2.64 1.18 24.04
C ASP A 242 3.74 0.21 23.61
N GLY A 243 3.36 -0.95 23.05
CA GLY A 243 4.25 -2.05 22.70
C GLY A 243 4.28 -3.17 23.75
N SER A 244 3.73 -2.94 24.94
CA SER A 244 3.67 -3.91 26.05
C SER A 244 2.29 -4.03 26.71
N SER A 245 1.56 -2.95 26.79
CA SER A 245 0.25 -2.89 27.47
C SER A 245 -0.68 -1.85 26.86
N TRP A 246 -1.99 -2.03 27.05
CA TRP A 246 -2.99 -1.03 26.76
C TRP A 246 -3.08 -0.02 27.91
N SER A 247 -3.11 1.28 27.58
CA SER A 247 -3.43 2.36 28.54
C SER A 247 -4.87 2.23 29.07
N ASP A 248 -5.24 3.01 30.07
CA ASP A 248 -6.63 3.32 30.34
C ASP A 248 -7.22 4.25 29.27
N TRP A 249 -8.55 4.39 29.25
CA TRP A 249 -9.21 5.39 28.42
C TRP A 249 -8.99 6.79 28.97
N GLU A 250 -8.54 7.72 28.15
CA GLU A 250 -8.42 9.15 28.48
C GLU A 250 -9.48 9.98 27.75
N ASP A 251 -9.91 11.08 28.38
CA ASP A 251 -10.87 12.04 27.83
C ASP A 251 -10.09 13.19 27.21
N LEU A 252 -10.19 13.35 25.87
CA LEU A 252 -9.54 14.43 25.12
C LEU A 252 -10.47 15.62 24.85
N GLY A 253 -11.65 15.62 25.45
CA GLY A 253 -12.61 16.72 25.37
C GLY A 253 -13.32 16.83 24.02
N GLY A 254 -13.83 18.02 23.74
CA GLY A 254 -14.64 18.30 22.56
C GLY A 254 -16.09 17.80 22.67
N VAL A 255 -16.91 18.15 21.69
CA VAL A 255 -18.29 17.63 21.55
C VAL A 255 -18.51 17.19 20.10
N LEU A 256 -18.40 15.90 19.87
CA LEU A 256 -18.49 15.30 18.54
C LEU A 256 -19.93 14.86 18.24
N SER A 257 -20.37 15.10 17.02
CA SER A 257 -21.68 14.63 16.50
C SER A 257 -21.56 13.41 15.58
N SER A 258 -20.32 12.88 15.39
CA SER A 258 -20.01 11.69 14.58
C SER A 258 -18.94 10.82 15.22
N SER A 259 -18.60 9.69 14.58
CA SER A 259 -17.35 8.97 14.83
C SER A 259 -16.17 9.89 14.50
N PRO A 260 -15.03 9.77 15.20
CA PRO A 260 -13.78 10.40 14.78
C PRO A 260 -13.18 9.65 13.58
N ALA A 261 -12.23 10.30 12.90
CA ALA A 261 -11.26 9.69 12.01
C ALA A 261 -9.85 10.06 12.48
N VAL A 262 -8.85 9.24 12.14
CA VAL A 262 -7.47 9.48 12.54
C VAL A 262 -6.51 9.11 11.43
N ALA A 263 -5.43 9.87 11.30
CA ALA A 263 -4.29 9.59 10.44
C ALA A 263 -2.99 9.90 11.17
N SER A 264 -1.90 9.33 10.66
CA SER A 264 -0.55 9.64 11.11
C SER A 264 0.38 9.69 9.90
N TRP A 265 1.26 10.68 9.84
CA TRP A 265 2.30 10.74 8.80
C TRP A 265 3.70 10.32 9.28
N GLY A 266 3.83 9.96 10.54
CA GLY A 266 5.11 9.56 11.11
C GLY A 266 5.08 9.37 12.62
N GLU A 267 6.21 9.00 13.17
CA GLU A 267 6.39 8.76 14.59
C GLU A 267 6.05 10.01 15.41
N ASN A 268 5.38 9.80 16.56
CA ASN A 268 4.92 10.84 17.48
C ASN A 268 3.97 11.88 16.86
N ARG A 269 3.29 11.53 15.76
CA ARG A 269 2.28 12.39 15.17
C ARG A 269 0.95 11.66 15.01
N LEU A 270 -0.13 12.28 15.53
CA LEU A 270 -1.51 11.86 15.34
C LEU A 270 -2.34 13.07 14.92
N ASP A 271 -3.21 12.90 13.94
CA ASP A 271 -4.15 13.90 13.49
C ASP A 271 -5.55 13.31 13.57
N VAL A 272 -6.39 13.85 14.46
CA VAL A 272 -7.74 13.36 14.75
C VAL A 272 -8.75 14.37 14.23
N PHE A 273 -9.75 13.87 13.52
CA PHE A 273 -10.80 14.64 12.90
C PHE A 273 -12.16 14.21 13.46
N GLY A 274 -13.07 15.17 13.63
CA GLY A 274 -14.42 14.89 14.03
C GLY A 274 -15.40 15.92 13.48
N ARG A 275 -16.66 15.54 13.37
CA ARG A 275 -17.72 16.51 13.05
C ARG A 275 -18.25 17.12 14.35
N GLY A 276 -18.27 18.45 14.42
CA GLY A 276 -18.89 19.22 15.49
C GLY A 276 -20.42 19.20 15.45
N THR A 277 -21.08 19.83 16.41
CA THR A 277 -22.55 19.95 16.47
C THR A 277 -23.10 20.92 15.43
N ASP A 278 -22.29 21.84 14.97
CA ASP A 278 -22.54 22.79 13.86
C ASP A 278 -22.33 22.16 12.48
N ARG A 279 -21.90 20.89 12.45
CA ARG A 279 -21.55 20.10 11.26
C ARG A 279 -20.24 20.49 10.58
N HIS A 280 -19.41 21.36 11.21
CA HIS A 280 -18.07 21.63 10.70
C HIS A 280 -17.12 20.46 10.96
N LEU A 281 -16.04 20.40 10.15
CA LEU A 281 -14.89 19.54 10.41
C LEU A 281 -14.01 20.19 11.46
N TYR A 282 -13.74 19.47 12.54
CA TYR A 282 -12.79 19.86 13.57
C TYR A 282 -11.57 18.95 13.55
N HIS A 283 -10.40 19.54 13.83
CA HIS A 283 -9.10 18.88 13.85
C HIS A 283 -8.42 19.08 15.21
N LYS A 284 -7.78 18.03 15.69
CA LYS A 284 -6.94 18.02 16.89
C LYS A 284 -5.75 17.12 16.63
N TYR A 285 -4.55 17.52 17.05
CA TYR A 285 -3.35 16.73 16.80
C TYR A 285 -2.48 16.53 18.03
N TRP A 286 -1.72 15.45 18.03
CA TRP A 286 -0.60 15.16 18.89
C TRP A 286 0.69 15.46 18.13
N ASP A 287 1.64 16.18 18.74
CA ASP A 287 2.91 16.61 18.13
C ASP A 287 4.14 15.92 18.72
N GLY A 288 3.92 14.93 19.61
CA GLY A 288 4.97 14.24 20.35
C GLY A 288 5.13 14.75 21.78
N GLU A 289 4.64 15.94 22.12
CA GLU A 289 4.73 16.55 23.44
C GLU A 289 3.35 16.76 24.08
N GLY A 290 2.33 17.11 23.27
CA GLY A 290 1.00 17.41 23.77
C GLY A 290 -0.09 17.39 22.72
N TRP A 291 -1.34 17.37 23.18
CA TRP A 291 -2.51 17.56 22.33
C TRP A 291 -2.75 19.06 22.08
N SER A 292 -2.95 19.42 20.80
CA SER A 292 -3.41 20.78 20.44
C SER A 292 -4.82 21.08 20.98
N ASP A 293 -5.26 22.31 20.90
CA ASP A 293 -6.69 22.65 20.93
C ASP A 293 -7.40 22.16 19.67
N TRP A 294 -8.75 22.18 19.70
CA TRP A 294 -9.55 21.89 18.51
C TRP A 294 -9.51 23.06 17.53
N GLU A 295 -9.15 22.79 16.28
CA GLU A 295 -9.15 23.71 15.14
C GLU A 295 -10.41 23.50 14.30
N ASP A 296 -11.14 24.57 13.96
CA ASP A 296 -12.27 24.53 13.04
C ASP A 296 -11.78 24.64 11.59
N LEU A 297 -11.98 23.58 10.80
CA LEU A 297 -11.64 23.53 9.37
C LEU A 297 -12.84 23.80 8.45
N GLY A 298 -13.98 24.15 9.01
CA GLY A 298 -15.20 24.52 8.30
C GLY A 298 -15.84 23.36 7.53
N GLY A 299 -16.59 23.71 6.49
CA GLY A 299 -17.38 22.77 5.70
C GLY A 299 -18.75 22.49 6.31
N ILE A 300 -19.60 21.77 5.57
CA ILE A 300 -20.88 21.28 6.07
C ILE A 300 -20.96 19.77 5.82
N LEU A 301 -20.66 19.01 6.87
CA LEU A 301 -20.56 17.58 6.83
C LEU A 301 -21.90 16.90 7.16
N THR A 302 -22.26 15.86 6.39
CA THR A 302 -23.43 15.00 6.68
C THR A 302 -23.04 13.58 7.08
N SER A 303 -21.72 13.31 7.23
CA SER A 303 -21.15 12.05 7.71
C SER A 303 -20.06 12.28 8.75
N ALA A 304 -19.52 11.20 9.32
CA ALA A 304 -18.19 11.24 9.90
C ALA A 304 -17.13 11.48 8.81
N PRO A 305 -15.96 12.04 9.13
CA PRO A 305 -14.83 12.11 8.23
C PRO A 305 -14.18 10.73 8.04
N GLY A 306 -13.42 10.56 6.94
CA GLY A 306 -12.35 9.58 6.76
C GLY A 306 -11.04 10.31 6.59
N ALA A 307 -9.95 9.80 7.12
CA ALA A 307 -8.63 10.44 7.05
C ALA A 307 -7.55 9.44 6.71
N VAL A 308 -6.54 9.89 5.98
CA VAL A 308 -5.37 9.09 5.60
C VAL A 308 -4.14 9.98 5.39
N SER A 309 -2.97 9.40 5.54
CA SER A 309 -1.71 9.99 5.12
C SER A 309 -0.96 9.04 4.18
N TRP A 310 -0.34 9.58 3.12
CA TRP A 310 0.54 8.82 2.24
C TRP A 310 2.01 9.23 2.38
N GLY A 311 2.34 10.11 3.30
CA GLY A 311 3.72 10.53 3.55
C GLY A 311 3.85 11.68 4.54
N PRO A 312 5.08 12.04 4.92
CA PRO A 312 5.32 13.11 5.88
C PRO A 312 4.69 14.43 5.45
N ASN A 313 4.13 15.14 6.43
CA ASN A 313 3.46 16.44 6.24
C ASN A 313 2.29 16.42 5.25
N ARG A 314 1.69 15.26 5.02
CA ARG A 314 0.50 15.13 4.18
C ARG A 314 -0.63 14.44 4.94
N ILE A 315 -1.80 15.06 4.95
CA ILE A 315 -3.07 14.48 5.40
C ILE A 315 -4.13 14.74 4.35
N ASP A 316 -4.91 13.73 4.05
CA ASP A 316 -6.07 13.81 3.18
C ASP A 316 -7.32 13.44 3.98
N VAL A 317 -8.35 14.31 3.95
CA VAL A 317 -9.60 14.15 4.68
C VAL A 317 -10.76 14.14 3.71
N PHE A 318 -11.62 13.17 3.86
CA PHE A 318 -12.79 12.93 3.02
C PHE A 318 -14.06 12.99 3.86
N VAL A 319 -15.12 13.59 3.30
CA VAL A 319 -16.42 13.70 3.95
C VAL A 319 -17.56 13.59 2.95
N ARG A 320 -18.75 13.28 3.42
CA ARG A 320 -19.97 13.44 2.62
C ARG A 320 -20.56 14.83 2.88
N GLY A 321 -20.80 15.59 1.80
CA GLY A 321 -21.48 16.88 1.82
C GLY A 321 -23.02 16.78 1.83
N GLU A 322 -23.72 17.93 1.74
CA GLU A 322 -25.19 18.00 1.75
C GLU A 322 -25.83 17.39 0.51
N ASN A 323 -25.19 17.50 -0.65
CA ASN A 323 -25.59 16.89 -1.91
C ASN A 323 -25.29 15.38 -1.99
N ARG A 324 -24.82 14.77 -0.88
CA ARG A 324 -24.35 13.39 -0.76
C ARG A 324 -23.10 13.06 -1.61
N ALA A 325 -22.44 14.06 -2.20
CA ALA A 325 -21.17 13.86 -2.88
C ALA A 325 -20.03 13.67 -1.90
N LEU A 326 -18.95 13.04 -2.39
CA LEU A 326 -17.67 12.98 -1.70
C LEU A 326 -16.97 14.33 -1.83
N TYR A 327 -16.53 14.88 -0.71
CA TYR A 327 -15.67 16.06 -0.66
C TYR A 327 -14.34 15.72 -0.06
N HIS A 328 -13.29 16.37 -0.58
CA HIS A 328 -11.90 16.19 -0.21
C HIS A 328 -11.28 17.51 0.25
N LYS A 329 -10.46 17.43 1.28
CA LYS A 329 -9.62 18.52 1.80
C LYS A 329 -8.30 17.91 2.25
N TYR A 330 -7.19 18.62 2.01
CA TYR A 330 -5.88 18.09 2.39
C TYR A 330 -4.98 19.15 3.03
N TRP A 331 -4.06 18.69 3.85
CA TRP A 331 -2.91 19.41 4.37
C TRP A 331 -1.71 19.15 3.47
N ASP A 332 -1.02 20.20 3.00
CA ASP A 332 0.12 20.13 2.08
C ASP A 332 1.49 20.26 2.77
N GLY A 333 1.49 20.29 4.10
CA GLY A 333 2.66 20.55 4.95
C GLY A 333 2.75 21.99 5.44
N SER A 334 1.90 22.88 4.93
CA SER A 334 1.89 24.30 5.28
C SER A 334 0.48 24.86 5.44
N ASN A 335 -0.45 24.43 4.61
CA ASN A 335 -1.81 24.96 4.59
C ASN A 335 -2.85 23.87 4.30
N TRP A 336 -4.06 24.06 4.81
CA TRP A 336 -5.23 23.32 4.39
C TRP A 336 -5.74 23.81 3.04
N SER A 337 -6.02 22.89 2.11
CA SER A 337 -6.67 23.21 0.83
C SER A 337 -8.09 23.71 1.00
N ASN A 338 -8.69 24.22 -0.05
CA ASN A 338 -10.15 24.36 -0.12
C ASN A 338 -10.80 22.96 -0.26
N TRP A 339 -12.13 22.89 -0.04
CA TRP A 339 -12.91 21.69 -0.31
C TRP A 339 -13.02 21.44 -1.82
N GLU A 340 -12.74 20.21 -2.25
CA GLU A 340 -12.90 19.73 -3.62
C GLU A 340 -14.10 18.78 -3.69
N ASP A 341 -15.02 18.98 -4.64
CA ASP A 341 -16.15 18.07 -4.89
C ASP A 341 -15.70 16.95 -5.84
N LEU A 342 -15.72 15.70 -5.37
CA LEU A 342 -15.34 14.50 -6.12
C LEU A 342 -16.56 13.72 -6.64
N GLY A 343 -17.76 14.25 -6.46
CA GLY A 343 -19.01 13.65 -6.95
C GLY A 343 -19.45 12.42 -6.17
N GLY A 344 -20.29 11.61 -6.81
CA GLY A 344 -20.86 10.38 -6.23
C GLY A 344 -22.17 10.61 -5.50
N GLN A 345 -22.77 9.50 -5.00
CA GLN A 345 -23.98 9.48 -4.18
C GLN A 345 -23.80 8.56 -2.99
N LEU A 346 -23.23 9.10 -1.92
CA LEU A 346 -22.82 8.38 -0.74
C LEU A 346 -23.96 8.20 0.26
N THR A 347 -24.06 7.04 0.89
CA THR A 347 -24.97 6.79 2.02
C THR A 347 -24.24 6.49 3.33
N SER A 348 -22.91 6.50 3.32
CA SER A 348 -22.05 6.31 4.50
C SER A 348 -21.02 7.42 4.65
N SER A 349 -20.25 7.36 5.74
CA SER A 349 -18.95 7.99 5.83
C SER A 349 -17.97 7.33 4.86
N PRO A 350 -17.00 8.08 4.29
CA PRO A 350 -15.91 7.51 3.51
C PRO A 350 -14.86 6.87 4.42
N ALA A 351 -14.17 5.86 3.88
CA ALA A 351 -12.91 5.35 4.40
C ALA A 351 -11.82 5.61 3.37
N ALA A 352 -10.59 5.81 3.83
CA ALA A 352 -9.46 6.03 2.94
C ALA A 352 -8.22 5.26 3.40
N SER A 353 -7.46 4.76 2.45
CA SER A 353 -6.15 4.15 2.65
C SER A 353 -5.19 4.56 1.55
N SER A 354 -3.91 4.40 1.82
CA SER A 354 -2.85 4.64 0.86
C SER A 354 -1.94 3.42 0.76
N ARG A 355 -1.63 3.02 -0.46
CA ARG A 355 -0.75 1.89 -0.77
C ARG A 355 0.70 2.34 -0.98
N GLU A 356 0.88 3.61 -1.33
CA GLU A 356 2.17 4.23 -1.59
C GLU A 356 2.05 5.75 -1.63
N SER A 357 3.19 6.44 -1.61
CA SER A 357 3.22 7.89 -1.71
C SER A 357 2.46 8.40 -2.94
N ASN A 358 1.68 9.46 -2.75
CA ASN A 358 0.85 10.09 -3.76
C ASN A 358 -0.20 9.16 -4.41
N HIS A 359 -0.68 8.16 -3.66
CA HIS A 359 -1.75 7.26 -4.07
C HIS A 359 -2.81 7.14 -2.99
N LEU A 360 -4.09 7.23 -3.36
CA LEU A 360 -5.21 7.16 -2.42
C LEU A 360 -6.29 6.23 -2.94
N ASP A 361 -6.84 5.40 -2.06
CA ASP A 361 -8.03 4.60 -2.30
C ASP A 361 -9.12 5.06 -1.33
N VAL A 362 -10.25 5.54 -1.87
CA VAL A 362 -11.40 6.00 -1.08
C VAL A 362 -12.59 5.09 -1.31
N PHE A 363 -13.09 4.55 -0.23
CA PHE A 363 -14.18 3.59 -0.21
C PHE A 363 -15.42 4.19 0.42
N VAL A 364 -16.58 3.96 -0.19
CA VAL A 364 -17.87 4.45 0.30
C VAL A 364 -18.96 3.40 0.09
N LYS A 365 -20.06 3.53 0.82
CA LYS A 365 -21.27 2.80 0.54
C LYS A 365 -22.19 3.64 -0.33
N GLY A 366 -22.69 3.07 -1.43
CA GLY A 366 -23.67 3.62 -2.35
C GLY A 366 -25.12 3.51 -1.86
N ALA A 367 -26.05 3.98 -2.67
CA ALA A 367 -27.50 3.95 -2.37
C ALA A 367 -28.09 2.52 -2.41
N ASP A 368 -27.48 1.64 -3.16
CA ASP A 368 -27.79 0.21 -3.30
C ASP A 368 -27.14 -0.67 -2.21
N ASN A 369 -26.44 -0.05 -1.27
CA ASN A 369 -25.62 -0.66 -0.23
C ASN A 369 -24.34 -1.39 -0.74
N HIS A 370 -23.97 -1.22 -2.00
CA HIS A 370 -22.71 -1.72 -2.52
C HIS A 370 -21.52 -0.89 -2.02
N LEU A 371 -20.36 -1.53 -2.01
CA LEU A 371 -19.08 -0.87 -1.84
C LEU A 371 -18.65 -0.23 -3.16
N TYR A 372 -18.28 1.05 -3.10
CA TYR A 372 -17.69 1.78 -4.24
C TYR A 372 -16.29 2.25 -3.92
N LEU A 373 -15.42 2.22 -4.92
CA LEU A 373 -14.04 2.72 -4.88
C LEU A 373 -13.88 3.91 -5.81
N LYS A 374 -13.13 4.90 -5.36
CA LYS A 374 -12.55 5.97 -6.15
C LYS A 374 -11.10 6.12 -5.77
N ASN A 375 -10.17 6.13 -6.72
CA ASN A 375 -8.75 6.19 -6.44
C ASN A 375 -8.07 7.38 -7.10
N TRP A 376 -7.05 7.90 -6.44
CA TRP A 376 -6.07 8.88 -6.93
C TRP A 376 -4.80 8.15 -7.35
N ASP A 377 -4.35 8.34 -8.60
CA ASP A 377 -3.18 7.67 -9.19
C ASP A 377 -1.90 8.51 -9.11
N GLY A 378 -1.95 9.66 -8.44
CA GLY A 378 -0.87 10.64 -8.38
C GLY A 378 -1.04 11.82 -9.34
N SER A 379 -2.04 11.76 -10.24
CA SER A 379 -2.32 12.81 -11.23
C SER A 379 -3.80 13.11 -11.41
N SER A 380 -4.66 12.13 -11.24
CA SER A 380 -6.10 12.24 -11.47
C SER A 380 -6.91 11.28 -10.60
N TRP A 381 -8.17 11.65 -10.35
CA TRP A 381 -9.15 10.77 -9.73
C TRP A 381 -9.79 9.86 -10.79
N SER A 382 -9.94 8.56 -10.47
CA SER A 382 -10.67 7.60 -11.30
C SER A 382 -12.17 7.92 -11.34
N ASP A 383 -12.91 7.26 -12.23
CA ASP A 383 -14.35 7.07 -12.07
C ASP A 383 -14.66 6.19 -10.85
N TRP A 384 -15.95 6.11 -10.46
CA TRP A 384 -16.40 5.22 -9.40
C TRP A 384 -16.44 3.76 -9.89
N GLU A 385 -15.79 2.86 -9.16
CA GLU A 385 -15.84 1.40 -9.40
C GLU A 385 -16.79 0.76 -8.40
N ASP A 386 -17.78 0.00 -8.89
CA ASP A 386 -18.68 -0.82 -8.05
C ASP A 386 -18.01 -2.15 -7.70
N LEU A 387 -17.81 -2.38 -6.39
CA LEU A 387 -17.19 -3.60 -5.86
C LEU A 387 -18.21 -4.58 -5.26
N GLY A 388 -19.51 -4.27 -5.38
CA GLY A 388 -20.62 -5.11 -4.93
C GLY A 388 -20.70 -5.24 -3.40
N GLY A 389 -21.34 -6.30 -2.96
CA GLY A 389 -21.58 -6.61 -1.55
C GLY A 389 -22.88 -5.99 -1.02
N THR A 390 -23.20 -6.26 0.24
CA THR A 390 -24.33 -5.65 0.96
C THR A 390 -23.84 -5.15 2.30
N LEU A 391 -23.50 -3.87 2.36
CA LEU A 391 -22.97 -3.22 3.54
C LEU A 391 -24.08 -2.59 4.39
N THR A 392 -24.04 -2.79 5.69
CA THR A 392 -24.96 -2.17 6.67
C THR A 392 -24.29 -1.11 7.54
N SER A 393 -23.01 -0.80 7.29
CA SER A 393 -22.24 0.28 7.91
C SER A 393 -21.41 1.05 6.88
N GLU A 394 -20.71 2.08 7.33
CA GLU A 394 -19.56 2.62 6.65
C GLU A 394 -18.47 1.54 6.49
N PRO A 395 -17.68 1.57 5.40
CA PRO A 395 -16.50 0.73 5.27
C PRO A 395 -15.33 1.25 6.11
N SER A 396 -14.31 0.42 6.28
CA SER A 396 -12.97 0.79 6.72
C SER A 396 -11.94 0.12 5.82
N SER A 397 -10.80 0.73 5.60
CA SER A 397 -9.76 0.19 4.73
C SER A 397 -8.37 0.29 5.35
N ALA A 398 -7.53 -0.67 5.01
CA ALA A 398 -6.13 -0.73 5.41
C ALA A 398 -5.27 -1.25 4.26
N SER A 399 -3.98 -0.87 4.25
CA SER A 399 -3.01 -1.36 3.30
C SER A 399 -1.68 -1.61 4.00
N TRP A 400 -1.02 -2.73 3.73
CA TRP A 400 0.34 -3.01 4.23
C TRP A 400 1.40 -3.06 3.13
N SER A 401 0.97 -2.94 1.88
CA SER A 401 1.89 -2.96 0.73
C SER A 401 1.25 -2.32 -0.49
N ARG A 402 2.10 -1.98 -1.46
CA ARG A 402 1.71 -1.33 -2.73
C ARG A 402 0.57 -2.03 -3.46
N ASN A 403 0.49 -3.35 -3.37
CA ASN A 403 -0.49 -4.14 -4.13
C ASN A 403 -1.61 -4.71 -3.25
N ARG A 404 -1.60 -4.42 -1.97
CA ARG A 404 -2.61 -4.93 -1.05
C ARG A 404 -3.47 -3.80 -0.49
N VAL A 405 -4.76 -3.94 -0.63
CA VAL A 405 -5.74 -3.15 0.12
C VAL A 405 -6.83 -4.09 0.63
N ASP A 406 -7.16 -3.92 1.88
CA ASP A 406 -8.17 -4.68 2.60
C ASP A 406 -9.31 -3.76 3.01
N VAL A 407 -10.54 -4.18 2.77
CA VAL A 407 -11.75 -3.42 3.11
C VAL A 407 -12.65 -4.24 4.00
N PHE A 408 -13.10 -3.62 5.06
CA PHE A 408 -13.96 -4.22 6.06
C PHE A 408 -15.26 -3.42 6.19
N ALA A 409 -16.35 -4.11 6.48
CA ALA A 409 -17.65 -3.48 6.78
C ALA A 409 -18.47 -4.39 7.70
N ARG A 410 -19.59 -3.89 8.16
CA ARG A 410 -20.61 -4.72 8.79
C ARG A 410 -21.56 -5.27 7.71
N GLY A 411 -21.78 -6.58 7.71
CA GLY A 411 -22.73 -7.28 6.86
C GLY A 411 -24.16 -7.29 7.41
N GLU A 412 -25.07 -7.96 6.69
CA GLU A 412 -26.51 -7.97 6.99
C GLU A 412 -26.84 -8.62 8.35
N ASN A 413 -26.06 -9.61 8.79
CA ASN A 413 -26.23 -10.28 10.09
C ASN A 413 -25.44 -9.62 11.23
N ASN A 414 -24.98 -8.37 11.01
CA ASN A 414 -24.10 -7.62 11.90
C ASN A 414 -22.71 -8.24 12.09
N GLN A 415 -22.30 -9.20 11.28
CA GLN A 415 -20.97 -9.77 11.29
C GLN A 415 -19.97 -8.81 10.63
N LEU A 416 -18.68 -9.01 10.91
CA LEU A 416 -17.59 -8.40 10.16
C LEU A 416 -17.46 -9.10 8.81
N ILE A 417 -17.52 -8.35 7.73
CA ILE A 417 -17.22 -8.84 6.38
C ILE A 417 -15.96 -8.17 5.86
N HIS A 418 -15.21 -8.93 5.05
CA HIS A 418 -13.91 -8.55 4.53
C HIS A 418 -13.78 -8.85 3.05
N LYS A 419 -13.14 -7.95 2.33
CA LYS A 419 -12.81 -8.07 0.92
C LYS A 419 -11.46 -7.44 0.68
N TRP A 420 -10.66 -8.02 -0.22
CA TRP A 420 -9.33 -7.50 -0.49
C TRP A 420 -8.94 -7.58 -1.96
N LYS A 421 -7.95 -6.77 -2.31
CA LYS A 421 -7.21 -6.80 -3.56
C LYS A 421 -5.72 -7.01 -3.24
N SER A 422 -5.04 -7.87 -4.01
CA SER A 422 -3.61 -8.18 -3.79
C SER A 422 -2.87 -8.35 -5.11
#